data_cddb7041fa2c31edac2cb2939d7133e1
#
_entry.id   cddb7041fa2c31edac2cb2939d7133e1
#
_cell.length_a   1.000
_cell.length_b   1.000
_cell.length_c   1.000
_cell.angle_alpha   90.00
_cell.angle_beta   90.00
_cell.angle_gamma   90.00
#
_symmetry.space_group_name_H-M   'P 1'
#
loop_
_entity.id
_entity.type
_entity.pdbx_description
1 polymer ?
#
loop_
_entity_poly.entity_id
_entity_poly.type
_entity_poly.pdbx_seq_one_letter_code
_entity_poly.pdbx_strand_id
1 'polypeptide(L)'
;GEGEESAEPEKVYKDTPSTDTFVTSYYTFPDNFTTNLKGSKAFLQISVGVSTQYDETVIENVESHQLALRSEVLGAVSEFSVEQIEGKTGRDDLANKIKEAMNERLEELEGFGGVEGVYFTSFVLQ
;
A
#
# COMPACT_ATOMS: atom_id res chain seq x y z
N GLY A 1 17.74 -13.43 14.71
CA GLY A 1 18.15 -13.08 14.63
C GLY A 1 18.75 -12.98 14.86
N GLU A 2 18.78 -13.36 15.04
CA GLU A 2 19.24 -13.12 15.18
C GLU A 2 19.87 -12.38 15.05
N GLY A 3 20.14 -12.06 14.84
CA GLY A 3 20.55 -11.35 14.57
C GLY A 3 21.14 -10.77 14.35
N GLU A 4 21.30 -10.73 14.18
CA GLU A 4 21.74 -10.25 13.78
C GLU A 4 22.08 -9.40 13.58
N GLU A 5 22.22 -9.21 13.45
CA GLU A 5 22.47 -8.52 13.07
C GLU A 5 22.58 -7.64 12.79
N SER A 6 22.41 -7.53 12.57
CA SER A 6 22.48 -6.67 12.14
C SER A 6 22.93 -5.75 12.07
N ALA A 7 22.79 -5.64 11.52
CA ALA A 7 23.83 -4.65 11.46
C ALA A 7 23.56 -3.39 10.71
N GLU A 8 22.35 -3.00 10.61
CA GLU A 8 21.95 -1.76 9.94
C GLU A 8 21.64 -0.73 11.01
N PRO A 9 22.66 -0.04 11.52
CA PRO A 9 22.44 0.80 12.69
C PRO A 9 21.70 2.09 12.39
N GLU A 10 21.67 2.53 11.16
CA GLU A 10 21.08 3.81 10.84
C GLU A 10 19.56 3.81 10.91
N LYS A 11 18.94 2.64 10.95
CA LYS A 11 17.48 2.55 11.08
C LYS A 11 17.12 1.77 12.32
N VAL A 12 16.17 2.30 13.06
CA VAL A 12 15.68 1.64 14.27
C VAL A 12 14.24 1.27 14.03
N TYR A 13 13.96 0.00 13.99
CA TYR A 13 12.62 -0.52 13.79
C TYR A 13 12.01 -0.87 15.14
N LYS A 14 10.72 -0.57 15.30
CA LYS A 14 10.01 -0.95 16.51
C LYS A 14 9.92 -2.47 16.60
N ASP A 15 9.46 -3.07 15.52
CA ASP A 15 9.39 -4.51 15.39
C ASP A 15 9.87 -4.86 13.99
N THR A 16 10.92 -5.64 13.89
CA THR A 16 11.48 -5.98 12.60
C THR A 16 10.72 -7.17 12.02
N PRO A 17 10.01 -6.97 10.91
CA PRO A 17 9.31 -8.08 10.27
C PRO A 17 10.27 -9.10 9.69
N SER A 18 9.78 -10.31 9.48
CA SER A 18 10.58 -11.37 8.87
C SER A 18 9.77 -12.06 7.78
N THR A 19 10.47 -12.78 6.89
CA THR A 19 9.86 -13.50 5.78
C THR A 19 10.16 -14.99 5.85
N ASP A 20 10.45 -15.51 7.02
CA ASP A 20 10.97 -16.87 7.13
C ASP A 20 9.91 -17.94 6.84
N THR A 21 8.62 -17.61 6.88
CA THR A 21 7.56 -18.60 6.67
C THR A 21 7.10 -18.70 5.23
N PHE A 22 7.32 -17.68 4.42
CA PHE A 22 6.85 -17.61 3.03
C PHE A 22 5.33 -17.70 2.91
N VAL A 23 4.60 -17.46 3.99
CA VAL A 23 3.15 -17.42 3.96
C VAL A 23 2.72 -16.02 3.63
N THR A 24 1.83 -15.90 2.63
CA THR A 24 1.30 -14.59 2.24
C THR A 24 0.11 -14.24 3.13
N SER A 25 0.15 -13.07 3.72
CA SER A 25 -0.96 -12.52 4.50
C SER A 25 -1.57 -11.35 3.75
N TYR A 26 -2.88 -11.18 3.92
CA TYR A 26 -3.62 -10.15 3.21
C TYR A 26 -4.38 -9.27 4.18
N TYR A 27 -4.53 -8.01 3.82
CA TYR A 27 -5.40 -7.09 4.55
C TYR A 27 -6.22 -6.30 3.54
N THR A 28 -7.53 -6.24 3.73
CA THR A 28 -8.42 -5.47 2.88
C THR A 28 -8.88 -4.25 3.66
N PHE A 29 -8.71 -3.07 3.07
CA PHE A 29 -9.21 -1.85 3.69
C PHE A 29 -10.74 -1.93 3.75
N PRO A 30 -11.34 -1.61 4.90
CA PRO A 30 -12.77 -1.88 5.10
C PRO A 30 -13.71 -1.05 4.23
N ASP A 31 -13.32 0.15 3.84
CA ASP A 31 -14.20 1.01 3.06
C ASP A 31 -13.59 1.28 1.71
N ASN A 32 -14.45 1.46 0.69
CA ASN A 32 -14.00 1.83 -0.63
C ASN A 32 -13.34 3.21 -0.61
N PHE A 33 -12.53 3.44 -1.62
CA PHE A 33 -11.94 4.75 -1.87
C PHE A 33 -12.65 5.36 -3.08
N THR A 34 -13.06 6.60 -2.96
CA THR A 34 -13.71 7.31 -4.06
C THR A 34 -13.06 8.67 -4.19
N THR A 35 -12.54 8.96 -5.38
CA THR A 35 -11.88 10.24 -5.60
C THR A 35 -11.93 10.60 -7.08
N ASN A 36 -11.75 11.89 -7.37
CA ASN A 36 -11.65 12.35 -8.73
C ASN A 36 -10.30 12.01 -9.32
N LEU A 37 -10.27 11.89 -10.63
CA LEU A 37 -9.05 11.71 -11.39
C LEU A 37 -8.51 13.06 -11.83
N LYS A 38 -7.21 13.08 -12.12
CA LYS A 38 -6.53 14.30 -12.52
C LYS A 38 -7.16 14.87 -13.79
N GLY A 39 -7.47 16.14 -13.76
CA GLY A 39 -7.97 16.86 -14.92
C GLY A 39 -9.32 16.40 -15.41
N SER A 40 -10.14 15.81 -14.55
CA SER A 40 -11.41 15.24 -14.97
C SER A 40 -12.43 15.37 -13.86
N LYS A 41 -13.71 15.34 -14.25
CA LYS A 41 -14.81 15.22 -13.29
C LYS A 41 -15.16 13.77 -13.01
N ALA A 42 -14.49 12.84 -13.67
CA ALA A 42 -14.75 11.42 -13.45
C ALA A 42 -14.32 11.02 -12.05
N PHE A 43 -15.03 10.03 -11.51
CA PHE A 43 -14.72 9.44 -10.22
C PHE A 43 -14.17 8.04 -10.42
N LEU A 44 -13.18 7.69 -9.64
CA LEU A 44 -12.74 6.32 -9.52
C LEU A 44 -13.14 5.81 -8.15
N GLN A 45 -13.81 4.65 -8.13
CA GLN A 45 -14.15 3.98 -6.88
C GLN A 45 -13.44 2.64 -6.88
N ILE A 46 -12.62 2.40 -5.85
CA ILE A 46 -11.83 1.18 -5.76
C ILE A 46 -11.92 0.58 -4.37
N SER A 47 -11.80 -0.74 -4.33
CA SER A 47 -11.56 -1.48 -3.09
C SER A 47 -10.12 -1.93 -3.13
N VAL A 48 -9.38 -1.70 -2.06
CA VAL A 48 -7.94 -1.93 -2.02
C VAL A 48 -7.61 -2.97 -0.97
N GLY A 49 -6.80 -3.96 -1.38
CA GLY A 49 -6.20 -4.91 -0.48
C GLY A 49 -4.70 -4.90 -0.65
N VAL A 50 -4.00 -5.36 0.36
CA VAL A 50 -2.54 -5.44 0.34
C VAL A 50 -2.10 -6.84 0.75
N SER A 51 -0.87 -7.19 0.37
CA SER A 51 -0.30 -8.46 0.77
C SER A 51 1.13 -8.28 1.23
N THR A 52 1.58 -9.24 2.04
CA THR A 52 2.96 -9.29 2.47
C THR A 52 3.32 -10.74 2.82
N GLN A 53 4.60 -11.08 2.62
CA GLN A 53 5.16 -12.32 3.13
C GLN A 53 6.01 -12.09 4.37
N TYR A 54 6.09 -10.87 4.84
CA TYR A 54 6.66 -10.59 6.14
C TYR A 54 5.71 -11.08 7.21
N ASP A 55 6.13 -11.02 8.47
CA ASP A 55 5.30 -11.49 9.55
C ASP A 55 4.13 -10.52 9.81
N GLU A 56 3.38 -10.81 10.87
CA GLU A 56 2.17 -10.06 11.19
C GLU A 56 2.40 -8.58 11.45
N THR A 57 3.64 -8.20 11.74
CA THR A 57 3.94 -6.81 12.05
C THR A 57 3.54 -5.87 10.92
N VAL A 58 3.76 -6.28 9.68
CA VAL A 58 3.40 -5.43 8.54
C VAL A 58 1.90 -5.21 8.47
N ILE A 59 1.12 -6.29 8.63
CA ILE A 59 -0.34 -6.18 8.59
C ILE A 59 -0.85 -5.32 9.75
N GLU A 60 -0.29 -5.51 10.94
CA GLU A 60 -0.65 -4.70 12.09
C GLU A 60 -0.35 -3.23 11.86
N ASN A 61 0.80 -2.94 11.23
CA ASN A 61 1.15 -1.56 10.91
C ASN A 61 0.18 -0.95 9.91
N VAL A 62 -0.19 -1.71 8.88
CA VAL A 62 -1.15 -1.22 7.90
C VAL A 62 -2.49 -0.90 8.59
N GLU A 63 -2.94 -1.80 9.43
CA GLU A 63 -4.22 -1.60 10.12
C GLU A 63 -4.16 -0.41 11.07
N SER A 64 -3.07 -0.31 11.84
CA SER A 64 -2.92 0.78 12.80
C SER A 64 -2.86 2.15 12.12
N HIS A 65 -2.29 2.21 10.94
CA HIS A 65 -2.08 3.47 10.23
C HIS A 65 -3.02 3.64 9.05
N GLN A 66 -4.16 2.93 9.05
CA GLN A 66 -5.01 2.97 7.87
C GLN A 66 -5.53 4.37 7.54
N LEU A 67 -5.69 5.23 8.54
CA LEU A 67 -6.12 6.59 8.27
C LEU A 67 -5.08 7.32 7.39
N ALA A 68 -3.83 7.25 7.79
CA ALA A 68 -2.75 7.88 7.02
C ALA A 68 -2.61 7.23 5.65
N LEU A 69 -2.72 5.90 5.60
CA LEU A 69 -2.56 5.18 4.34
C LEU A 69 -3.71 5.45 3.39
N ARG A 70 -4.93 5.61 3.91
CA ARG A 70 -6.05 6.00 3.05
C ARG A 70 -5.77 7.34 2.38
N SER A 71 -5.18 8.27 3.11
CA SER A 71 -4.81 9.56 2.54
C SER A 71 -3.79 9.40 1.42
N GLU A 72 -2.82 8.51 1.61
CA GLU A 72 -1.82 8.25 0.56
C GLU A 72 -2.44 7.65 -0.68
N VAL A 73 -3.42 6.74 -0.50
CA VAL A 73 -4.11 6.14 -1.65
C VAL A 73 -4.83 7.21 -2.45
N LEU A 74 -5.57 8.09 -1.77
CA LEU A 74 -6.29 9.15 -2.46
C LEU A 74 -5.33 10.08 -3.21
N GLY A 75 -4.20 10.40 -2.58
CA GLY A 75 -3.19 11.22 -3.23
C GLY A 75 -2.63 10.57 -4.48
N ALA A 76 -2.34 9.27 -4.41
CA ALA A 76 -1.81 8.56 -5.56
C ALA A 76 -2.81 8.54 -6.72
N VAL A 77 -4.07 8.25 -6.41
CA VAL A 77 -5.11 8.21 -7.46
C VAL A 77 -5.24 9.57 -8.14
N SER A 78 -5.17 10.64 -7.37
CA SER A 78 -5.38 11.98 -7.91
C SER A 78 -4.30 12.42 -8.89
N GLU A 79 -3.19 11.69 -8.97
CA GLU A 79 -2.13 11.98 -9.91
C GLU A 79 -2.35 11.34 -11.27
N PHE A 80 -3.36 10.49 -11.40
CA PHE A 80 -3.62 9.75 -12.64
C PHE A 80 -4.82 10.33 -13.37
N SER A 81 -4.70 10.43 -14.70
CA SER A 81 -5.82 10.80 -15.57
C SER A 81 -6.62 9.56 -15.94
N VAL A 82 -7.81 9.79 -16.52
CA VAL A 82 -8.64 8.69 -17.02
C VAL A 82 -7.84 7.82 -17.99
N GLU A 83 -7.13 8.47 -18.92
CA GLU A 83 -6.37 7.73 -19.93
C GLU A 83 -5.29 6.86 -19.34
N GLN A 84 -4.68 7.33 -18.25
CA GLN A 84 -3.56 6.61 -17.65
C GLN A 84 -3.99 5.34 -16.92
N ILE A 85 -5.22 5.28 -16.44
CA ILE A 85 -5.69 4.11 -15.67
C ILE A 85 -6.49 3.11 -16.49
N GLU A 86 -6.70 3.40 -17.78
CA GLU A 86 -7.43 2.47 -18.62
C GLU A 86 -6.57 1.24 -18.92
N GLY A 87 -7.23 0.08 -18.95
CA GLY A 87 -6.56 -1.16 -19.27
C GLY A 87 -5.73 -1.70 -18.12
N LYS A 88 -5.18 -2.89 -18.36
CA LYS A 88 -4.44 -3.60 -17.30
C LYS A 88 -3.16 -2.87 -16.92
N THR A 89 -2.43 -2.36 -17.91
CA THR A 89 -1.17 -1.67 -17.64
C THR A 89 -1.39 -0.45 -16.75
N GLY A 90 -2.43 0.33 -17.06
CA GLY A 90 -2.73 1.52 -16.26
C GLY A 90 -3.11 1.16 -14.83
N ARG A 91 -3.89 0.10 -14.66
CA ARG A 91 -4.25 -0.35 -13.31
C ARG A 91 -3.05 -0.89 -12.55
N ASP A 92 -2.15 -1.60 -13.23
CA ASP A 92 -0.93 -2.07 -12.60
C ASP A 92 -0.04 -0.90 -12.17
N ASP A 93 0.05 0.13 -13.01
CA ASP A 93 0.82 1.33 -12.67
C ASP A 93 0.25 2.02 -11.44
N LEU A 94 -1.08 2.12 -11.37
CA LEU A 94 -1.73 2.72 -10.21
C LEU A 94 -1.47 1.89 -8.96
N ALA A 95 -1.60 0.57 -9.05
CA ALA A 95 -1.34 -0.31 -7.91
C ALA A 95 0.10 -0.15 -7.41
N ASN A 96 1.06 -0.05 -8.33
CA ASN A 96 2.45 0.14 -7.96
C ASN A 96 2.68 1.49 -7.29
N LYS A 97 2.03 2.54 -7.79
CA LYS A 97 2.16 3.86 -7.20
C LYS A 97 1.59 3.86 -5.77
N ILE A 98 0.45 3.22 -5.59
CA ILE A 98 -0.15 3.10 -4.26
C ILE A 98 0.79 2.33 -3.32
N LYS A 99 1.38 1.23 -3.80
CA LYS A 99 2.30 0.45 -2.98
C LYS A 99 3.49 1.30 -2.55
N GLU A 100 4.08 2.05 -3.46
CA GLU A 100 5.21 2.92 -3.14
C GLU A 100 4.83 3.96 -2.10
N ALA A 101 3.66 4.59 -2.27
CA ALA A 101 3.21 5.62 -1.34
C ALA A 101 2.97 5.05 0.05
N MET A 102 2.36 3.87 0.12
CA MET A 102 2.12 3.21 1.40
C MET A 102 3.43 2.88 2.11
N ASN A 103 4.37 2.27 1.37
CA ASN A 103 5.63 1.86 1.99
C ASN A 103 6.44 3.06 2.45
N GLU A 104 6.43 4.14 1.68
CA GLU A 104 7.12 5.35 2.07
C GLU A 104 6.56 5.90 3.37
N ARG A 105 5.23 5.93 3.48
CA ARG A 105 4.58 6.43 4.68
C ARG A 105 4.84 5.52 5.88
N LEU A 106 4.73 4.21 5.67
CA LEU A 106 5.01 3.25 6.74
C LEU A 106 6.46 3.34 7.21
N GLU A 107 7.38 3.59 6.30
CA GLU A 107 8.78 3.76 6.67
C GLU A 107 8.96 4.98 7.57
N GLU A 108 8.26 6.07 7.26
CA GLU A 108 8.30 7.25 8.13
C GLU A 108 7.74 6.98 9.51
N LEU A 109 6.64 6.22 9.57
CA LEU A 109 5.91 6.02 10.82
C LEU A 109 6.49 4.90 11.67
N GLU A 110 6.99 3.82 11.05
CA GLU A 110 7.41 2.62 11.77
C GLU A 110 8.83 2.18 11.45
N GLY A 111 9.52 2.86 10.54
CA GLY A 111 10.87 2.48 10.16
C GLY A 111 10.93 1.37 9.12
N PHE A 112 9.79 0.85 8.68
CA PHE A 112 9.75 -0.26 7.72
C PHE A 112 8.42 -0.24 6.98
N GLY A 113 8.45 -0.51 5.67
CA GLY A 113 7.24 -0.61 4.87
C GLY A 113 6.71 -2.03 4.83
N GLY A 114 7.16 -2.79 3.85
CA GLY A 114 6.88 -4.21 3.79
C GLY A 114 5.63 -4.62 3.03
N VAL A 115 4.86 -3.68 2.49
CA VAL A 115 3.74 -4.03 1.62
C VAL A 115 4.31 -4.49 0.29
N GLU A 116 4.02 -5.73 -0.09
CA GLU A 116 4.60 -6.33 -1.29
C GLU A 116 3.64 -6.37 -2.46
N GLY A 117 2.35 -6.36 -2.19
CA GLY A 117 1.35 -6.35 -3.25
C GLY A 117 0.22 -5.42 -2.92
N VAL A 118 -0.36 -4.79 -3.96
CA VAL A 118 -1.57 -3.99 -3.85
C VAL A 118 -2.53 -4.49 -4.90
N TYR A 119 -3.77 -4.73 -4.49
CA TYR A 119 -4.79 -5.35 -5.34
C TYR A 119 -6.07 -4.53 -5.30
N PHE A 120 -6.74 -4.49 -6.44
CA PHE A 120 -8.07 -3.90 -6.54
C PHE A 120 -9.08 -5.04 -6.66
N THR A 121 -9.96 -5.16 -5.69
CA THR A 121 -11.04 -6.16 -5.77
C THR A 121 -12.29 -5.55 -6.39
N SER A 122 -12.31 -4.25 -6.58
CA SER A 122 -13.36 -3.52 -7.27
C SER A 122 -12.71 -2.29 -7.90
N PHE A 123 -13.09 -2.00 -9.14
CA PHE A 123 -12.48 -0.89 -9.89
C PHE A 123 -13.55 -0.33 -10.83
N VAL A 124 -14.16 0.78 -10.41
CA VAL A 124 -15.28 1.36 -11.15
C VAL A 124 -14.96 2.80 -11.49
N LEU A 125 -15.00 3.10 -12.77
CA LEU A 125 -14.79 4.45 -13.28
C LEU A 125 -16.14 5.01 -13.69
N GLN A 126 -16.48 6.17 -13.14
CA GLN A 126 -17.77 6.81 -13.42
C GLN A 126 -17.61 8.20 -13.96
#